data_ba025a6a490235979a6f34bfe4976968
#
_entry.id   ba025a6a490235979a6f34bfe4976968
#
_cell.length_a   1.000
_cell.length_b   1.000
_cell.length_c   1.000
_cell.angle_alpha   90.00
_cell.angle_beta   90.00
_cell.angle_gamma   90.00
#
_symmetry.space_group_name_H-M   'P 1'
#
loop_
_entity.id
_entity.type
_entity.pdbx_description
1 polymer ?
#
loop_
_entity_poly.entity_id
_entity_poly.type
_entity_poly.pdbx_seq_one_letter_code
_entity_poly.pdbx_strand_id
1 'polypeptide(L)'
;MQFDIIYKENYRKMFSIASKMVNDKDIASDIVRDVFMYFYEKSQEGHVVDNPRSWLLRAVINRCIDHSTQRKSFMKLDDLPRKEEPLDDEPDKNQSEKIVRNALGQLKSQEEMQLVVLYSEGYSYKEISEITGMKFTSIGKTISRTLKKLKEILIKNGL
;
A
#
# COMPACT_ATOMS: atom_id res chain seq x y z
N MET A 1 -18.80 13.85 -16.59
CA MET A 1 -17.63 14.17 -15.79
C MET A 1 -16.64 13.01 -15.78
N GLN A 2 -15.39 13.32 -15.83
CA GLN A 2 -14.33 12.32 -15.90
C GLN A 2 -14.11 11.55 -14.59
N PHE A 3 -14.71 11.98 -13.48
CA PHE A 3 -14.51 11.33 -12.17
C PHE A 3 -14.90 9.86 -12.19
N ASP A 4 -16.05 9.53 -12.77
CA ASP A 4 -16.49 8.13 -12.82
C ASP A 4 -15.52 7.23 -13.56
N ILE A 5 -14.94 7.75 -14.64
CA ILE A 5 -13.94 7.04 -15.44
C ILE A 5 -12.67 6.85 -14.61
N ILE A 6 -12.19 7.90 -13.97
CA ILE A 6 -11.01 7.86 -13.11
C ILE A 6 -11.22 6.87 -11.97
N TYR A 7 -12.38 6.89 -11.34
CA TYR A 7 -12.73 5.96 -10.27
C TYR A 7 -12.68 4.51 -10.75
N LYS A 8 -13.37 4.21 -11.85
CA LYS A 8 -13.44 2.86 -12.39
C LYS A 8 -12.08 2.32 -12.83
N GLU A 9 -11.26 3.16 -13.41
CA GLU A 9 -9.94 2.75 -13.91
C GLU A 9 -8.94 2.52 -12.78
N ASN A 10 -9.08 3.21 -11.65
CA ASN A 10 -8.04 3.25 -10.62
C ASN A 10 -8.42 2.57 -9.32
N TYR A 11 -9.70 2.36 -9.03
CA TYR A 11 -10.14 1.86 -7.72
C TYR A 11 -9.50 0.52 -7.36
N ARG A 12 -9.56 -0.43 -8.27
CA ARG A 12 -9.09 -1.80 -7.99
C ARG A 12 -7.59 -1.81 -7.66
N LYS A 13 -6.82 -1.02 -8.39
CA LYS A 13 -5.37 -0.92 -8.17
C LYS A 13 -5.05 -0.21 -6.85
N MET A 14 -5.74 0.87 -6.56
CA MET A 14 -5.59 1.60 -5.31
C MET A 14 -5.94 0.71 -4.11
N PHE A 15 -7.03 -0.04 -4.21
CA PHE A 15 -7.45 -0.99 -3.19
C PHE A 15 -6.41 -2.10 -2.97
N SER A 16 -5.86 -2.65 -4.05
CA SER A 16 -4.82 -3.67 -3.97
C SER A 16 -3.58 -3.16 -3.23
N ILE A 17 -3.12 -1.97 -3.58
CA ILE A 17 -1.97 -1.34 -2.93
C ILE A 17 -2.24 -1.10 -1.44
N ALA A 18 -3.38 -0.50 -1.13
CA ALA A 18 -3.75 -0.21 0.25
C ALA A 18 -3.87 -1.49 1.08
N SER A 19 -4.49 -2.54 0.54
CA SER A 19 -4.65 -3.83 1.21
C SER A 19 -3.31 -4.46 1.58
N LYS A 20 -2.33 -4.35 0.69
CA LYS A 20 -0.98 -4.86 0.95
C LYS A 20 -0.25 -4.05 2.01
N MET A 21 -0.47 -2.74 2.04
CA MET A 21 0.23 -1.87 2.98
C MET A 21 -0.34 -1.92 4.39
N VAL A 22 -1.66 -1.98 4.54
CA VAL A 22 -2.29 -1.95 5.87
C VAL A 22 -2.72 -3.33 6.38
N ASN A 23 -2.71 -4.34 5.53
CA ASN A 23 -3.09 -5.73 5.86
C ASN A 23 -4.48 -5.85 6.49
N ASP A 24 -5.41 -5.03 6.03
CA ASP A 24 -6.80 -5.03 6.49
C ASP A 24 -7.67 -4.47 5.37
N LYS A 25 -8.60 -5.28 4.88
CA LYS A 25 -9.44 -4.90 3.74
C LYS A 25 -10.40 -3.77 4.06
N ASP A 26 -10.92 -3.73 5.27
CA ASP A 26 -11.87 -2.68 5.68
C ASP A 26 -11.16 -1.33 5.80
N ILE A 27 -10.00 -1.32 6.42
CA ILE A 27 -9.17 -0.12 6.52
C ILE A 27 -8.71 0.34 5.15
N ALA A 28 -8.28 -0.59 4.30
CA ALA A 28 -7.89 -0.26 2.92
C ALA A 28 -9.04 0.36 2.14
N SER A 29 -10.23 -0.20 2.25
CA SER A 29 -11.43 0.33 1.60
C SER A 29 -11.74 1.76 2.07
N ASP A 30 -11.66 2.00 3.38
CA ASP A 30 -11.91 3.32 3.95
C ASP A 30 -10.88 4.34 3.46
N ILE A 31 -9.60 3.97 3.44
CA ILE A 31 -8.52 4.85 2.93
C ILE A 31 -8.75 5.22 1.48
N VAL A 32 -9.03 4.22 0.65
CA VAL A 32 -9.23 4.45 -0.79
C VAL A 32 -10.46 5.33 -1.03
N ARG A 33 -11.53 5.05 -0.32
CA ARG A 33 -12.76 5.85 -0.41
C ARG A 33 -12.50 7.30 -0.02
N ASP A 34 -11.82 7.54 1.09
CA ASP A 34 -11.49 8.90 1.55
C ASP A 34 -10.62 9.64 0.54
N VAL A 35 -9.65 8.96 -0.07
CA VAL A 35 -8.79 9.56 -1.10
C VAL A 35 -9.62 9.97 -2.33
N PHE A 36 -10.52 9.10 -2.80
CA PHE A 36 -11.37 9.44 -3.94
C PHE A 36 -12.35 10.56 -3.62
N MET A 37 -12.91 10.59 -2.41
CA MET A 37 -13.78 11.69 -2.00
C MET A 37 -13.03 13.01 -1.95
N TYR A 38 -11.84 13.02 -1.41
CA TYR A 38 -11.00 14.22 -1.39
C TYR A 38 -10.64 14.67 -2.80
N PHE A 39 -10.30 13.75 -3.68
CA PHE A 39 -10.04 14.04 -5.09
C PHE A 39 -11.28 14.69 -5.76
N TYR A 40 -12.45 14.12 -5.50
CA TYR A 40 -13.70 14.65 -6.05
C TYR A 40 -13.96 16.07 -5.58
N GLU A 41 -13.82 16.34 -4.29
CA GLU A 41 -14.01 17.67 -3.72
C GLU A 41 -13.05 18.69 -4.35
N LYS A 42 -11.78 18.33 -4.49
CA LYS A 42 -10.80 19.20 -5.14
C LYS A 42 -11.13 19.47 -6.60
N SER A 43 -11.64 18.48 -7.32
CA SER A 43 -12.10 18.65 -8.71
C SER A 43 -13.25 19.62 -8.80
N GLN A 44 -14.19 19.58 -7.86
CA GLN A 44 -15.33 20.50 -7.82
C GLN A 44 -14.92 21.93 -7.51
N GLU A 45 -13.85 22.12 -6.75
CA GLU A 45 -13.28 23.44 -6.46
C GLU A 45 -12.50 24.03 -7.64
N GLY A 46 -12.37 23.30 -8.74
CA GLY A 46 -11.67 23.76 -9.93
C GLY A 46 -10.20 23.43 -10.00
N HIS A 47 -9.69 22.63 -9.07
CA HIS A 47 -8.31 22.17 -9.13
C HIS A 47 -8.14 21.15 -10.24
N VAL A 48 -7.24 21.42 -11.16
CA VAL A 48 -6.91 20.53 -12.26
C VAL A 48 -5.69 19.69 -11.87
N VAL A 49 -5.84 18.38 -11.90
CA VAL A 49 -4.73 17.45 -11.63
C VAL A 49 -4.27 16.90 -12.98
N ASP A 50 -3.01 17.17 -13.34
CA ASP A 50 -2.46 16.77 -14.65
C ASP A 50 -2.38 15.25 -14.80
N ASN A 51 -2.05 14.54 -13.72
CA ASN A 51 -1.99 13.09 -13.72
C ASN A 51 -2.76 12.54 -12.52
N PRO A 52 -4.06 12.28 -12.69
CA PRO A 52 -4.89 11.77 -11.60
C PRO A 52 -4.37 10.47 -10.99
N ARG A 53 -3.88 9.57 -11.81
CA ARG A 53 -3.37 8.27 -11.35
C ARG A 53 -2.21 8.43 -10.37
N SER A 54 -1.23 9.25 -10.73
CA SER A 54 -0.07 9.50 -9.86
C SER A 54 -0.47 10.20 -8.57
N TRP A 55 -1.38 11.16 -8.68
CA TRP A 55 -1.89 11.87 -7.51
C TRP A 55 -2.61 10.93 -6.54
N LEU A 56 -3.49 10.08 -7.07
CA LEU A 56 -4.22 9.09 -6.28
C LEU A 56 -3.28 8.11 -5.61
N LEU A 57 -2.31 7.59 -6.36
CA LEU A 57 -1.30 6.66 -5.82
C LEU A 57 -0.55 7.27 -4.65
N ARG A 58 -0.06 8.50 -4.82
CA ARG A 58 0.67 9.20 -3.77
C ARG A 58 -0.20 9.43 -2.54
N ALA A 59 -1.44 9.84 -2.75
CA ALA A 59 -2.38 10.07 -1.66
C ALA A 59 -2.70 8.78 -0.89
N VAL A 60 -2.97 7.69 -1.59
CA VAL A 60 -3.23 6.39 -0.95
C VAL A 60 -2.02 5.92 -0.16
N ILE A 61 -0.83 5.97 -0.75
CA ILE A 61 0.39 5.54 -0.08
C ILE A 61 0.63 6.36 1.18
N ASN A 62 0.49 7.68 1.10
CA ASN A 62 0.69 8.56 2.25
C ASN A 62 -0.31 8.26 3.37
N ARG A 63 -1.58 8.01 3.04
CA ARG A 63 -2.60 7.63 4.02
C ARG A 63 -2.30 6.30 4.67
N CYS A 64 -1.80 5.34 3.90
CA CYS A 64 -1.40 4.04 4.42
C CYS A 64 -0.21 4.17 5.38
N ILE A 65 0.77 4.98 5.04
CA ILE A 65 1.93 5.25 5.91
C ILE A 65 1.49 5.90 7.21
N ASP A 66 0.64 6.91 7.14
CA ASP A 66 0.10 7.61 8.32
C ASP A 66 -0.64 6.65 9.23
N HIS A 67 -1.48 5.80 8.67
CA HIS A 67 -2.20 4.78 9.42
C HIS A 67 -1.24 3.82 10.14
N SER A 68 -0.24 3.33 9.45
CA SER A 68 0.76 2.43 10.03
C SER A 68 1.54 3.10 11.16
N THR A 69 1.89 4.36 11.00
CA THR A 69 2.61 5.14 12.00
C THR A 69 1.73 5.35 13.25
N GLN A 70 0.50 5.73 13.09
CA GLN A 70 -0.47 5.90 14.19
C GLN A 70 -0.68 4.58 14.93
N ARG A 71 -0.82 3.49 14.20
CA ARG A 71 -0.99 2.16 14.78
C ARG A 71 0.20 1.75 15.62
N LYS A 72 1.42 1.98 15.14
CA LYS A 72 2.65 1.68 15.89
C LYS A 72 2.73 2.50 17.18
N SER A 73 2.39 3.78 17.13
CA SER A 73 2.34 4.63 18.30
C SER A 73 1.29 4.16 19.30
N PHE A 74 0.13 3.79 18.84
CA PHE A 74 -0.95 3.28 19.65
C PHE A 74 -0.58 1.95 20.32
N MET A 75 0.04 1.05 19.58
CA MET A 75 0.47 -0.24 20.12
C MET A 75 1.58 -0.12 21.16
N LYS A 76 2.46 0.87 21.03
CA LYS A 76 3.47 1.14 22.06
C LYS A 76 2.86 1.61 23.38
N LEU A 77 1.71 2.28 23.33
CA LEU A 77 1.04 2.81 24.49
C LEU A 77 0.22 1.75 25.23
N ASP A 78 -0.37 0.81 24.52
CA ASP A 78 -1.37 -0.08 25.09
C ASP A 78 -0.98 -1.55 25.23
N ASP A 79 0.13 -1.97 24.68
CA ASP A 79 0.60 -3.38 24.73
C ASP A 79 -0.52 -4.40 24.41
N LEU A 80 -1.50 -4.01 23.61
CA LEU A 80 -2.61 -4.88 23.28
C LEU A 80 -2.17 -5.96 22.30
N PRO A 81 -2.35 -7.23 22.64
CA PRO A 81 -2.12 -8.30 21.68
C PRO A 81 -3.08 -8.11 20.51
N ARG A 82 -2.49 -8.10 19.33
CA ARG A 82 -3.24 -8.05 18.10
C ARG A 82 -4.23 -9.19 18.07
N LYS A 83 -5.50 -8.87 18.06
CA LYS A 83 -6.49 -9.85 17.64
C LYS A 83 -6.28 -10.09 16.16
N GLU A 84 -5.69 -11.22 15.87
CA GLU A 84 -5.81 -11.77 14.53
C GLU A 84 -7.27 -12.09 14.32
N GLU A 85 -7.99 -11.22 13.64
CA GLU A 85 -9.30 -11.58 13.17
C GLU A 85 -9.17 -12.74 12.19
N PRO A 86 -9.90 -13.84 12.42
CA PRO A 86 -9.94 -14.87 11.41
C PRO A 86 -10.54 -14.27 10.17
N LEU A 87 -9.70 -14.13 9.15
CA LEU A 87 -10.12 -13.70 7.85
C LEU A 87 -11.07 -14.75 7.29
N ASP A 88 -12.19 -14.31 6.76
CA ASP A 88 -13.11 -15.16 6.03
C ASP A 88 -12.34 -15.89 4.94
N ASP A 89 -12.18 -17.17 5.13
CA ASP A 89 -11.35 -18.02 4.33
C ASP A 89 -12.05 -18.45 3.05
N GLU A 90 -11.62 -17.88 1.94
CA GLU A 90 -11.59 -18.67 0.73
C GLU A 90 -10.28 -19.46 0.80
N PRO A 91 -10.35 -20.80 0.89
CA PRO A 91 -9.20 -21.62 1.20
C PRO A 91 -8.25 -21.69 0.02
N ASP A 92 -7.05 -21.62 0.07
CA ASP A 92 -5.95 -21.84 -0.87
C ASP A 92 -5.40 -20.60 -1.58
N LYS A 93 -6.24 -19.74 -2.13
CA LYS A 93 -5.79 -18.51 -2.79
C LYS A 93 -5.41 -17.45 -1.77
N ASN A 94 -6.12 -17.43 -0.65
CA ASN A 94 -5.94 -16.46 0.42
C ASN A 94 -4.77 -16.79 1.32
N GLN A 95 -4.32 -18.04 1.37
CA GLN A 95 -3.24 -18.43 2.27
C GLN A 95 -1.90 -17.90 1.80
N SER A 96 -1.61 -18.00 0.51
CA SER A 96 -0.38 -17.44 -0.08
C SER A 96 -0.35 -15.92 0.01
N GLU A 97 -1.47 -15.27 -0.29
CA GLU A 97 -1.59 -13.82 -0.16
C GLU A 97 -1.43 -13.37 1.28
N LYS A 98 -2.02 -14.09 2.22
CA LYS A 98 -1.92 -13.81 3.65
C LYS A 98 -0.49 -13.91 4.15
N ILE A 99 0.24 -14.94 3.73
CA ILE A 99 1.65 -15.12 4.09
C ILE A 99 2.49 -13.97 3.55
N VAL A 100 2.27 -13.56 2.31
CA VAL A 100 2.97 -12.44 1.70
C VAL A 100 2.66 -11.13 2.43
N ARG A 101 1.39 -10.88 2.76
CA ARG A 101 1.00 -9.68 3.52
C ARG A 101 1.64 -9.65 4.91
N ASN A 102 1.67 -10.78 5.59
CA ASN A 102 2.32 -10.88 6.90
C ASN A 102 3.82 -10.60 6.79
N ALA A 103 4.47 -11.12 5.77
CA ALA A 103 5.88 -10.86 5.51
C ALA A 103 6.13 -9.37 5.24
N LEU A 104 5.28 -8.72 4.44
CA LEU A 104 5.34 -7.28 4.20
C LEU A 104 5.19 -6.49 5.49
N GLY A 105 4.30 -6.92 6.38
CA GLY A 105 4.09 -6.29 7.68
C GLY A 105 5.29 -6.40 8.62
N GLN A 106 6.20 -7.32 8.38
CA GLN A 106 7.43 -7.47 9.15
C GLN A 106 8.55 -6.55 8.67
N LEU A 107 8.38 -5.90 7.53
CA LEU A 107 9.33 -4.88 7.09
C LEU A 107 9.28 -3.68 8.02
N LYS A 108 10.42 -3.26 8.52
CA LYS A 108 10.51 -2.16 9.49
C LYS A 108 10.43 -0.79 8.83
N SER A 109 10.85 -0.69 7.60
CA SER A 109 10.91 0.57 6.87
C SER A 109 9.68 0.75 6.00
N GLN A 110 8.99 1.88 6.15
CA GLN A 110 7.88 2.26 5.29
C GLN A 110 8.34 2.49 3.85
N GLU A 111 9.56 2.99 3.67
CA GLU A 111 10.14 3.15 2.33
C GLU A 111 10.26 1.81 1.62
N GLU A 112 10.80 0.80 2.31
CA GLU A 112 10.97 -0.54 1.75
C GLU A 112 9.61 -1.14 1.37
N MET A 113 8.62 -1.01 2.25
CA MET A 113 7.28 -1.55 2.00
C MET A 113 6.65 -0.92 0.77
N GLN A 114 6.65 0.42 0.67
CA GLN A 114 6.03 1.09 -0.47
C GLN A 114 6.72 0.75 -1.79
N LEU A 115 8.05 0.63 -1.80
CA LEU A 115 8.80 0.28 -3.00
C LEU A 115 8.45 -1.13 -3.48
N VAL A 116 8.40 -2.09 -2.58
CA VAL A 116 8.08 -3.47 -2.93
C VAL A 116 6.63 -3.60 -3.38
N VAL A 117 5.71 -2.94 -2.72
CA VAL A 117 4.30 -2.96 -3.12
C VAL A 117 4.13 -2.38 -4.53
N LEU A 118 4.73 -1.23 -4.81
CA LEU A 118 4.66 -0.63 -6.14
C LEU A 118 5.33 -1.52 -7.20
N TYR A 119 6.48 -2.09 -6.86
CA TYR A 119 7.14 -3.03 -7.77
C TYR A 119 6.26 -4.23 -8.08
N SER A 120 5.59 -4.79 -7.08
CA SER A 120 4.70 -5.94 -7.25
C SER A 120 3.48 -5.62 -8.11
N GLU A 121 3.07 -4.35 -8.14
CA GLU A 121 1.95 -3.89 -8.96
C GLU A 121 2.35 -3.59 -10.41
N GLY A 122 3.61 -3.79 -10.75
CA GLY A 122 4.10 -3.67 -12.12
C GLY A 122 4.65 -2.30 -12.51
N TYR A 123 4.85 -1.41 -11.55
CA TYR A 123 5.44 -0.10 -11.85
C TYR A 123 6.93 -0.24 -12.13
N SER A 124 7.42 0.51 -13.12
CA SER A 124 8.84 0.60 -13.42
C SER A 124 9.58 1.40 -12.35
N TYR A 125 10.90 1.26 -12.28
CA TYR A 125 11.71 2.05 -11.36
C TYR A 125 11.54 3.55 -11.59
N LYS A 126 11.42 3.95 -12.86
CA LYS A 126 11.17 5.35 -13.21
C LYS A 126 9.84 5.85 -12.66
N GLU A 127 8.80 5.06 -12.87
CA GLU A 127 7.46 5.38 -12.34
C GLU A 127 7.46 5.43 -10.81
N ILE A 128 8.12 4.48 -10.17
CA ILE A 128 8.24 4.45 -8.71
C ILE A 128 8.97 5.70 -8.20
N SER A 129 10.04 6.12 -8.89
CA SER A 129 10.74 7.35 -8.55
C SER A 129 9.82 8.56 -8.62
N GLU A 130 9.01 8.66 -9.67
CA GLU A 130 8.06 9.76 -9.84
C GLU A 130 6.96 9.74 -8.77
N ILE A 131 6.44 8.57 -8.43
CA ILE A 131 5.38 8.42 -7.43
C ILE A 131 5.87 8.73 -6.02
N THR A 132 7.04 8.22 -5.65
CA THR A 132 7.56 8.31 -4.27
C THR A 132 8.40 9.53 -4.00
N GLY A 133 8.95 10.15 -5.05
CA GLY A 133 9.93 11.21 -4.92
C GLY A 133 11.33 10.74 -4.55
N MET A 134 11.55 9.43 -4.48
CA MET A 134 12.86 8.85 -4.17
C MET A 134 13.77 8.87 -5.39
N LYS A 135 15.07 8.96 -5.16
CA LYS A 135 16.05 8.99 -6.23
C LYS A 135 16.06 7.70 -7.04
N PHE A 136 15.98 7.83 -8.35
CA PHE A 136 16.00 6.69 -9.26
C PHE A 136 17.15 5.73 -8.99
N THR A 137 18.35 6.28 -8.74
CA THR A 137 19.56 5.47 -8.51
C THR A 137 19.50 4.62 -7.25
N SER A 138 18.68 5.03 -6.27
CA SER A 138 18.52 4.30 -5.00
C SER A 138 17.48 3.19 -5.06
N ILE A 139 16.52 3.30 -5.98
CA ILE A 139 15.34 2.43 -6.00
C ILE A 139 15.71 0.97 -6.28
N GLY A 140 16.50 0.72 -7.30
CA GLY A 140 16.90 -0.64 -7.67
C GLY A 140 17.62 -1.37 -6.54
N LYS A 141 18.56 -0.69 -5.89
CA LYS A 141 19.31 -1.26 -4.77
C LYS A 141 18.40 -1.55 -3.57
N THR A 142 17.53 -0.62 -3.26
CA THR A 142 16.58 -0.77 -2.14
C THR A 142 15.60 -1.89 -2.38
N ILE A 143 15.04 -1.99 -3.58
CA ILE A 143 14.12 -3.07 -3.95
C ILE A 143 14.82 -4.42 -3.87
N SER A 144 16.00 -4.55 -4.47
CA SER A 144 16.75 -5.81 -4.43
C SER A 144 17.04 -6.27 -3.00
N ARG A 145 17.47 -5.36 -2.15
CA ARG A 145 17.76 -5.64 -0.75
C ARG A 145 16.49 -6.03 0.01
N THR A 146 15.39 -5.35 -0.23
CA THR A 146 14.11 -5.62 0.42
C THR A 146 13.53 -6.96 -0.02
N LEU A 147 13.60 -7.29 -1.31
CA LEU A 147 13.16 -8.59 -1.81
C LEU A 147 13.95 -9.73 -1.19
N LYS A 148 15.23 -9.53 -0.96
CA LYS A 148 16.07 -10.51 -0.28
C LYS A 148 15.62 -10.71 1.17
N LYS A 149 15.31 -9.65 1.89
CA LYS A 149 14.76 -9.72 3.25
C LYS A 149 13.43 -10.46 3.27
N LEU A 150 12.54 -10.16 2.35
CA LEU A 150 11.25 -10.85 2.23
C LEU A 150 11.42 -12.32 1.98
N LYS A 151 12.34 -12.69 1.09
CA LYS A 151 12.65 -14.10 0.82
C LYS A 151 13.09 -14.82 2.10
N GLU A 152 13.96 -14.22 2.88
CA GLU A 152 14.41 -14.77 4.16
C GLU A 152 13.25 -14.93 5.15
N ILE A 153 12.37 -13.93 5.25
CA ILE A 153 11.19 -14.00 6.11
C ILE A 153 10.25 -15.12 5.67
N LEU A 154 10.01 -15.25 4.38
CA LEU A 154 9.15 -16.29 3.83
C LEU A 154 9.70 -17.69 4.08
N ILE A 155 11.00 -17.86 3.93
CA ILE A 155 11.67 -19.15 4.21
C ILE A 155 11.53 -19.51 5.69
N LYS A 156 11.71 -18.58 6.61
CA LYS A 156 11.49 -18.80 8.04
C LYS A 156 10.07 -19.22 8.37
N ASN A 157 9.10 -18.77 7.58
CA ASN A 157 7.70 -19.11 7.76
C ASN A 157 7.24 -20.35 7.00
N GLY A 158 8.17 -21.14 6.51
CA GLY A 158 7.90 -22.45 5.91
C GLY A 158 7.60 -22.44 4.41
N LEU A 159 8.01 -21.38 3.72
CA LEU A 159 7.86 -21.32 2.26
C LEU A 159 9.15 -21.63 1.52
#